data_2011ddd0bf5718a7f960d53c36e2c77e
#
_entry.id   2011ddd0bf5718a7f960d53c36e2c77e
#
_cell.length_a   1.000
_cell.length_b   1.000
_cell.length_c   1.000
_cell.angle_alpha   90.00
_cell.angle_beta   90.00
_cell.angle_gamma   90.00
#
_symmetry.space_group_name_H-M   'P 1'
#
loop_
_entity.id
_entity.type
_entity.pdbx_description
1 polymer ?
#
loop_
_entity_poly.entity_id
_entity_poly.type
_entity_poly.pdbx_seq_one_letter_code
_entity_poly.pdbx_strand_id
1 'polypeptide(L)'
;MLRDLGGGLILRRATGADAEALAAFNADQIRFQDAPAPFVPLGVWTRDLLEGRHPTFTPDDGLIVEESGTGVIVSSMLLVSQTWEYGGTPVRVGQVELVGTRPEYRGRGLVRAQFEVLHEWSARRGDLLQVISGIPWFYRQFGYEMALPRGGGPRFARTDLVPPAPGAPLPFRVRPMRADDLPFVVELDDRSRRRLLVSVPRDEKLWRYELEGHTPGSGTRLELRMLETEGGERAGFIGHIPALWAGSAALTHYEVRPGLSWRGPWPAVHAYLTATGESYRARGDGAFTQIQLWHVGLEHPLYDAVRFTDRWRPFALYARIADLAAFLGKIGPALERRLAASPLAGHSGVLTLSNYREGVRLAFADGRLTEPAPWPLARDVVGQEFGQPSSDPRRPMVMCPGLTWLQLILGYRSLDQLQEAFPDCLVRTGEARALVNALFPRAPSDIWALL
;
A
#
# COMPACT_ATOMS: atom_id res chain seq x y z
N MET A 1 -11.94 18.13 22.76
CA MET A 1 -12.94 17.03 22.79
C MET A 1 -13.68 17.03 21.46
N LEU A 2 -13.80 15.89 20.81
CA LEU A 2 -14.59 15.70 19.58
C LEU A 2 -15.93 15.05 19.89
N ARG A 3 -15.91 14.04 20.78
CA ARG A 3 -17.11 13.29 21.17
C ARG A 3 -16.97 12.73 22.58
N ASP A 4 -18.02 12.83 23.37
CA ASP A 4 -18.20 12.04 24.58
C ASP A 4 -18.79 10.68 24.18
N LEU A 5 -18.11 9.59 24.57
CA LEU A 5 -18.51 8.22 24.25
C LEU A 5 -19.31 7.56 25.38
N GLY A 6 -19.54 8.29 26.47
CA GLY A 6 -20.15 7.79 27.71
C GLY A 6 -19.18 6.98 28.56
N GLY A 7 -19.60 6.66 29.79
CA GLY A 7 -18.79 5.84 30.71
C GLY A 7 -17.42 6.45 31.06
N GLY A 8 -17.28 7.78 31.01
CA GLY A 8 -16.05 8.46 31.28
C GLY A 8 -15.00 8.39 30.14
N LEU A 9 -15.41 8.02 28.92
CA LEU A 9 -14.52 7.94 27.76
C LEU A 9 -14.72 9.12 26.81
N ILE A 10 -13.63 9.75 26.41
CA ILE A 10 -13.61 10.92 25.53
C ILE A 10 -12.78 10.63 24.29
N LEU A 11 -13.37 10.89 23.13
CA LEU A 11 -12.64 10.90 21.84
C LEU A 11 -12.14 12.32 21.56
N ARG A 12 -10.85 12.46 21.33
CA ARG A 12 -10.21 13.74 20.97
C ARG A 12 -9.10 13.57 19.95
N ARG A 13 -8.63 14.68 19.40
CA ARG A 13 -7.38 14.71 18.64
C ARG A 13 -6.20 14.51 19.58
N ALA A 14 -5.16 13.87 19.07
CA ALA A 14 -3.86 13.86 19.72
C ALA A 14 -3.20 15.25 19.60
N THR A 15 -2.22 15.47 20.44
CA THR A 15 -1.36 16.66 20.45
C THR A 15 0.09 16.24 20.62
N GLY A 16 1.05 17.12 20.41
CA GLY A 16 2.45 16.84 20.69
C GLY A 16 2.72 16.43 22.15
N ALA A 17 1.90 16.88 23.10
CA ALA A 17 2.01 16.49 24.50
C ALA A 17 1.67 15.02 24.77
N ASP A 18 0.94 14.36 23.85
CA ASP A 18 0.58 12.95 23.96
C ASP A 18 1.71 12.00 23.46
N ALA A 19 2.81 12.54 22.92
CA ALA A 19 3.82 11.75 22.20
C ALA A 19 4.34 10.57 23.03
N GLU A 20 4.75 10.78 24.28
CA GLU A 20 5.29 9.72 25.12
C GLU A 20 4.22 8.70 25.55
N ALA A 21 3.04 9.20 25.97
CA ALA A 21 1.95 8.34 26.40
C ALA A 21 1.42 7.46 25.24
N LEU A 22 1.28 8.06 24.05
CA LEU A 22 0.81 7.35 22.86
C LEU A 22 1.88 6.40 22.30
N ALA A 23 3.16 6.77 22.36
CA ALA A 23 4.26 5.89 22.00
C ALA A 23 4.31 4.64 22.88
N ALA A 24 4.18 4.81 24.20
CA ALA A 24 4.12 3.68 25.12
C ALA A 24 2.86 2.80 24.87
N PHE A 25 1.71 3.43 24.66
CA PHE A 25 0.46 2.75 24.34
C PHE A 25 0.59 1.90 23.05
N ASN A 26 1.06 2.49 21.95
CA ASN A 26 1.16 1.79 20.67
C ASN A 26 2.20 0.66 20.72
N ALA A 27 3.34 0.87 21.36
CA ALA A 27 4.34 -0.17 21.57
C ALA A 27 3.79 -1.38 22.34
N ASP A 28 2.90 -1.13 23.32
CA ASP A 28 2.29 -2.18 24.14
C ASP A 28 1.10 -2.87 23.46
N GLN A 29 0.22 -2.10 22.81
CA GLN A 29 -1.05 -2.61 22.30
C GLN A 29 -0.96 -3.19 20.87
N ILE A 30 -0.01 -2.72 20.05
CA ILE A 30 0.17 -3.17 18.67
C ILE A 30 1.37 -4.12 18.60
N ARG A 31 1.13 -5.36 18.99
CA ARG A 31 2.17 -6.41 19.03
C ARG A 31 2.06 -7.28 17.79
N PHE A 32 3.22 -7.71 17.28
CA PHE A 32 3.29 -8.76 16.28
C PHE A 32 3.29 -10.13 17.00
N GLN A 33 2.29 -10.97 16.70
CA GLN A 33 2.24 -12.39 17.10
C GLN A 33 2.59 -12.63 18.58
N ASP A 34 1.69 -12.40 19.49
CA ASP A 34 1.81 -12.77 20.92
C ASP A 34 3.17 -12.48 21.59
N ALA A 35 3.90 -11.49 21.05
CA ALA A 35 5.19 -11.10 21.60
C ALA A 35 5.05 -10.73 23.08
N PRO A 36 5.86 -11.29 23.98
CA PRO A 36 5.72 -11.09 25.42
C PRO A 36 6.08 -9.67 25.88
N ALA A 37 6.78 -8.91 25.06
CA ALA A 37 7.25 -7.56 25.37
C ALA A 37 6.67 -6.52 24.39
N PRO A 38 6.60 -5.23 24.79
CA PRO A 38 6.22 -4.13 23.91
C PRO A 38 7.13 -4.07 22.67
N PHE A 39 6.54 -3.73 21.53
CA PHE A 39 7.30 -3.55 20.29
C PHE A 39 7.84 -2.13 20.20
N VAL A 40 9.00 -1.90 20.83
CA VAL A 40 9.65 -0.58 20.96
C VAL A 40 9.75 0.19 19.64
N PRO A 41 10.08 -0.41 18.48
CA PRO A 41 10.16 0.31 17.20
C PRO A 41 8.87 1.05 16.80
N LEU A 42 7.68 0.54 17.17
CA LEU A 42 6.41 1.26 16.96
C LEU A 42 6.27 2.47 17.88
N GLY A 43 6.76 2.38 19.11
CA GLY A 43 6.79 3.52 20.01
C GLY A 43 7.69 4.64 19.48
N VAL A 44 8.88 4.28 18.95
CA VAL A 44 9.79 5.27 18.33
C VAL A 44 9.12 5.92 17.13
N TRP A 45 8.51 5.14 16.24
CA TRP A 45 7.77 5.68 15.10
C TRP A 45 6.59 6.58 15.53
N THR A 46 5.82 6.19 16.55
CA THR A 46 4.73 7.02 17.07
C THR A 46 5.25 8.38 17.54
N ARG A 47 6.41 8.39 18.23
CA ARG A 47 7.06 9.62 18.67
C ARG A 47 7.51 10.49 17.49
N ASP A 48 8.14 9.89 16.46
CA ASP A 48 8.56 10.60 15.24
C ASP A 48 7.38 11.32 14.57
N LEU A 49 6.20 10.69 14.54
CA LEU A 49 4.97 11.30 14.01
C LEU A 49 4.52 12.48 14.85
N LEU A 50 4.42 12.32 16.19
CA LEU A 50 3.84 13.32 17.07
C LEU A 50 4.78 14.50 17.36
N GLU A 51 6.08 14.35 17.18
CA GLU A 51 7.05 15.45 17.28
C GLU A 51 7.06 16.35 16.02
N GLY A 52 6.20 16.08 15.02
CA GLY A 52 6.03 16.93 13.84
C GLY A 52 7.17 16.86 12.83
N ARG A 53 7.99 15.79 12.86
CA ARG A 53 9.08 15.58 11.90
C ARG A 53 8.63 14.95 10.59
N HIS A 54 7.48 14.29 10.59
CA HIS A 54 6.95 13.63 9.40
C HIS A 54 6.43 14.66 8.38
N PRO A 55 6.79 14.54 7.08
CA PRO A 55 6.50 15.57 6.08
C PRO A 55 5.02 15.74 5.73
N THR A 56 4.16 14.76 6.03
CA THR A 56 2.73 14.76 5.68
C THR A 56 1.80 14.44 6.84
N PHE A 57 2.30 14.39 8.07
CA PHE A 57 1.54 14.15 9.28
C PHE A 57 1.77 15.26 10.31
N THR A 58 0.72 15.62 11.02
CA THR A 58 0.78 16.50 12.18
C THR A 58 0.10 15.83 13.39
N PRO A 59 0.40 16.20 14.64
CA PRO A 59 -0.25 15.59 15.81
C PRO A 59 -1.78 15.59 15.74
N ASP A 60 -2.38 16.63 15.16
CA ASP A 60 -3.83 16.75 14.96
C ASP A 60 -4.42 15.69 14.03
N ASP A 61 -3.60 14.93 13.32
CA ASP A 61 -3.99 13.80 12.46
C ASP A 61 -4.16 12.50 13.25
N GLY A 62 -3.89 12.54 14.56
CA GLY A 62 -4.13 11.45 15.50
C GLY A 62 -5.48 11.57 16.22
N LEU A 63 -6.14 10.42 16.39
CA LEU A 63 -7.31 10.24 17.23
C LEU A 63 -6.95 9.35 18.42
N ILE A 64 -7.32 9.78 19.61
CA ILE A 64 -7.21 8.99 20.82
C ILE A 64 -8.54 8.95 21.58
N VAL A 65 -8.79 7.83 22.23
CA VAL A 65 -9.81 7.74 23.28
C VAL A 65 -9.09 7.63 24.60
N GLU A 66 -9.48 8.47 25.54
CA GLU A 66 -8.93 8.49 26.91
C GLU A 66 -10.03 8.43 27.96
N GLU A 67 -9.65 8.03 29.16
CA GLU A 67 -10.48 8.19 30.36
C GLU A 67 -10.42 9.65 30.83
N SER A 68 -11.56 10.30 30.94
CA SER A 68 -11.67 11.73 31.29
C SER A 68 -11.14 12.09 32.68
N GLY A 69 -11.13 11.13 33.61
CA GLY A 69 -10.66 11.35 34.98
C GLY A 69 -9.16 11.16 35.16
N THR A 70 -8.53 10.35 34.34
CA THR A 70 -7.12 9.94 34.47
C THR A 70 -6.23 10.39 33.36
N GLY A 71 -6.79 10.71 32.16
CA GLY A 71 -6.05 10.96 30.92
C GLY A 71 -5.40 9.72 30.32
N VAL A 72 -5.72 8.53 30.80
CA VAL A 72 -5.15 7.27 30.30
C VAL A 72 -5.67 6.99 28.89
N ILE A 73 -4.77 6.82 27.92
CA ILE A 73 -5.11 6.45 26.53
C ILE A 73 -5.54 4.98 26.51
N VAL A 74 -6.75 4.73 25.99
CA VAL A 74 -7.35 3.40 25.91
C VAL A 74 -7.56 2.92 24.45
N SER A 75 -7.55 3.83 23.47
CA SER A 75 -7.60 3.51 22.06
C SER A 75 -6.92 4.59 21.22
N SER A 76 -6.31 4.20 20.11
CA SER A 76 -5.63 5.11 19.15
C SER A 76 -5.97 4.76 17.71
N MET A 77 -5.86 5.76 16.82
CA MET A 77 -5.94 5.65 15.37
C MET A 77 -5.33 6.91 14.75
N LEU A 78 -4.42 6.75 13.79
CA LEU A 78 -3.77 7.86 13.11
C LEU A 78 -4.14 7.87 11.63
N LEU A 79 -4.15 9.05 11.00
CA LEU A 79 -4.39 9.25 9.57
C LEU A 79 -3.21 9.96 8.91
N VAL A 80 -2.39 9.23 8.18
CA VAL A 80 -1.29 9.79 7.38
C VAL A 80 -1.82 10.11 5.98
N SER A 81 -1.99 11.40 5.68
CA SER A 81 -2.48 11.83 4.35
C SER A 81 -1.32 11.99 3.38
N GLN A 82 -1.45 11.39 2.20
CA GLN A 82 -0.43 11.35 1.16
C GLN A 82 -1.03 11.60 -0.23
N THR A 83 -0.17 11.83 -1.21
CA THR A 83 -0.55 11.78 -2.63
C THR A 83 0.13 10.57 -3.24
N TRP A 84 -0.67 9.63 -3.74
CA TRP A 84 -0.22 8.49 -4.51
C TRP A 84 -0.49 8.70 -6.00
N GLU A 85 -0.02 7.79 -6.83
CA GLU A 85 -0.33 7.77 -8.26
C GLU A 85 -1.15 6.54 -8.62
N TYR A 86 -2.16 6.75 -9.48
CA TYR A 86 -2.87 5.70 -10.18
C TYR A 86 -2.59 5.81 -11.69
N GLY A 87 -1.75 4.94 -12.22
CA GLY A 87 -1.32 5.01 -13.60
C GLY A 87 -0.74 6.37 -13.99
N GLY A 88 0.08 6.99 -13.15
CA GLY A 88 0.65 8.31 -13.33
C GLY A 88 -0.31 9.49 -13.09
N THR A 89 -1.53 9.24 -12.59
CA THR A 89 -2.47 10.29 -12.19
C THR A 89 -2.44 10.45 -10.67
N PRO A 90 -2.17 11.65 -10.13
CA PRO A 90 -2.09 11.86 -8.68
C PRO A 90 -3.45 11.75 -8.02
N VAL A 91 -3.51 10.98 -6.92
CA VAL A 91 -4.70 10.74 -6.10
C VAL A 91 -4.35 10.98 -4.64
N ARG A 92 -5.17 11.75 -3.93
CA ARG A 92 -5.03 11.91 -2.49
C ARG A 92 -5.49 10.64 -1.77
N VAL A 93 -4.69 10.22 -0.78
CA VAL A 93 -4.88 8.98 -0.03
C VAL A 93 -4.74 9.26 1.47
N GLY A 94 -5.71 8.79 2.24
CA GLY A 94 -5.61 8.72 3.69
C GLY A 94 -5.20 7.32 4.13
N GLN A 95 -3.98 7.18 4.65
CA GLN A 95 -3.50 5.92 5.20
C GLN A 95 -3.79 5.87 6.69
N VAL A 96 -4.57 4.88 7.10
CA VAL A 96 -4.90 4.65 8.52
C VAL A 96 -3.82 3.77 9.15
N GLU A 97 -3.26 4.23 10.26
CA GLU A 97 -2.17 3.56 10.95
C GLU A 97 -2.37 3.54 12.46
N LEU A 98 -1.62 2.69 13.14
CA LEU A 98 -1.51 2.60 14.60
C LEU A 98 -2.88 2.48 15.29
N VAL A 99 -3.72 1.56 14.76
CA VAL A 99 -5.03 1.26 15.36
C VAL A 99 -4.87 0.26 16.49
N GLY A 100 -5.10 0.71 17.71
CA GLY A 100 -4.98 -0.09 18.92
C GLY A 100 -6.11 0.18 19.91
N THR A 101 -6.45 -0.82 20.73
CA THR A 101 -7.40 -0.68 21.86
C THR A 101 -6.99 -1.63 22.96
N ARG A 102 -6.92 -1.12 24.21
CA ARG A 102 -6.63 -1.92 25.40
C ARG A 102 -7.63 -3.08 25.49
N PRO A 103 -7.22 -4.30 25.87
CA PRO A 103 -8.09 -5.49 25.91
C PRO A 103 -9.38 -5.26 26.70
N GLU A 104 -9.31 -4.63 27.87
CA GLU A 104 -10.43 -4.35 28.77
C GLU A 104 -11.44 -3.32 28.24
N TYR A 105 -11.07 -2.58 27.16
CA TYR A 105 -11.95 -1.61 26.48
C TYR A 105 -12.47 -2.12 25.12
N ARG A 106 -12.09 -3.32 24.70
CA ARG A 106 -12.58 -3.92 23.45
C ARG A 106 -14.09 -4.21 23.52
N GLY A 107 -14.73 -4.28 22.38
CA GLY A 107 -16.18 -4.52 22.28
C GLY A 107 -17.07 -3.32 22.63
N ARG A 108 -16.50 -2.17 23.00
CA ARG A 108 -17.26 -0.95 23.36
C ARG A 108 -17.48 0.02 22.19
N GLY A 109 -17.17 -0.38 20.93
CA GLY A 109 -17.40 0.46 19.74
C GLY A 109 -16.37 1.57 19.51
N LEU A 110 -15.26 1.63 20.29
CA LEU A 110 -14.29 2.74 20.22
C LEU A 110 -13.68 2.91 18.83
N VAL A 111 -13.22 1.82 18.21
CA VAL A 111 -12.64 1.83 16.85
C VAL A 111 -13.70 2.30 15.84
N ARG A 112 -14.97 1.93 16.00
CA ARG A 112 -16.05 2.41 15.11
C ARG A 112 -16.25 3.91 15.24
N ALA A 113 -16.30 4.45 16.46
CA ALA A 113 -16.42 5.88 16.70
C ALA A 113 -15.22 6.67 16.12
N GLN A 114 -14.01 6.10 16.23
CA GLN A 114 -12.81 6.69 15.62
C GLN A 114 -12.89 6.67 14.09
N PHE A 115 -13.32 5.56 13.45
CA PHE A 115 -13.48 5.49 12.00
C PHE A 115 -14.53 6.46 11.47
N GLU A 116 -15.64 6.68 12.17
CA GLU A 116 -16.65 7.67 11.77
C GLU A 116 -16.03 9.07 11.64
N VAL A 117 -15.27 9.49 12.66
CA VAL A 117 -14.59 10.79 12.65
C VAL A 117 -13.48 10.83 11.59
N LEU A 118 -12.66 9.77 11.51
CA LEU A 118 -11.54 9.71 10.57
C LEU A 118 -12.01 9.73 9.12
N HIS A 119 -13.06 8.98 8.78
CA HIS A 119 -13.61 8.97 7.42
C HIS A 119 -14.15 10.35 7.00
N GLU A 120 -14.79 11.06 7.92
CA GLU A 120 -15.24 12.43 7.69
C GLU A 120 -14.06 13.40 7.48
N TRP A 121 -12.99 13.25 8.24
CA TRP A 121 -11.77 14.06 8.03
C TRP A 121 -11.13 13.78 6.69
N SER A 122 -10.93 12.52 6.38
CA SER A 122 -10.33 12.08 5.12
C SER A 122 -11.13 12.62 3.93
N ALA A 123 -12.47 12.51 3.97
CA ALA A 123 -13.34 13.07 2.93
C ALA A 123 -13.21 14.60 2.83
N ARG A 124 -13.23 15.33 3.96
CA ARG A 124 -13.05 16.79 3.96
C ARG A 124 -11.69 17.25 3.43
N ARG A 125 -10.66 16.43 3.55
CA ARG A 125 -9.33 16.68 2.97
C ARG A 125 -9.25 16.36 1.48
N GLY A 126 -10.30 15.76 0.91
CA GLY A 126 -10.34 15.33 -0.48
C GLY A 126 -9.56 14.03 -0.72
N ASP A 127 -9.34 13.20 0.32
CA ASP A 127 -8.77 11.87 0.12
C ASP A 127 -9.81 10.98 -0.55
N LEU A 128 -9.53 10.56 -1.76
CA LEU A 128 -10.44 9.73 -2.56
C LEU A 128 -10.26 8.23 -2.32
N LEU A 129 -9.13 7.84 -1.76
CA LEU A 129 -8.78 6.48 -1.39
C LEU A 129 -8.32 6.47 0.07
N GLN A 130 -8.87 5.58 0.88
CA GLN A 130 -8.34 5.27 2.19
C GLN A 130 -7.74 3.86 2.17
N VAL A 131 -6.62 3.68 2.87
CA VAL A 131 -5.94 2.39 2.96
C VAL A 131 -5.56 2.06 4.40
N ILE A 132 -5.48 0.78 4.69
CA ILE A 132 -4.97 0.28 5.98
C ILE A 132 -4.38 -1.11 5.80
N SER A 133 -3.28 -1.39 6.50
CA SER A 133 -2.83 -2.76 6.70
C SER A 133 -3.29 -3.27 8.07
N GLY A 134 -3.45 -4.58 8.22
CA GLY A 134 -3.71 -5.11 9.55
C GLY A 134 -4.49 -6.41 9.60
N ILE A 135 -5.30 -6.57 10.62
CA ILE A 135 -5.96 -7.81 11.01
C ILE A 135 -6.82 -8.37 9.86
N PRO A 136 -6.65 -9.64 9.48
CA PRO A 136 -7.48 -10.26 8.46
C PRO A 136 -8.97 -10.11 8.77
N TRP A 137 -9.77 -9.81 7.74
CA TRP A 137 -11.21 -9.64 7.77
C TRP A 137 -11.72 -8.37 8.49
N PHE A 138 -11.06 -7.90 9.55
CA PHE A 138 -11.58 -6.90 10.49
C PHE A 138 -12.08 -5.61 9.83
N TYR A 139 -11.33 -5.05 8.88
CA TYR A 139 -11.64 -3.75 8.28
C TYR A 139 -12.76 -3.78 7.23
N ARG A 140 -13.21 -4.97 6.80
CA ARG A 140 -14.38 -5.09 5.91
C ARG A 140 -15.65 -4.49 6.52
N GLN A 141 -15.81 -4.55 7.83
CA GLN A 141 -16.95 -3.96 8.54
C GLN A 141 -17.01 -2.42 8.47
N PHE A 142 -15.94 -1.77 8.01
CA PHE A 142 -15.83 -0.32 7.83
C PHE A 142 -15.78 0.08 6.36
N GLY A 143 -16.12 -0.81 5.44
CA GLY A 143 -16.17 -0.54 3.99
C GLY A 143 -14.85 -0.70 3.26
N TYR A 144 -13.89 -1.40 3.84
CA TYR A 144 -12.62 -1.72 3.19
C TYR A 144 -12.63 -3.13 2.58
N GLU A 145 -11.90 -3.31 1.49
CA GLU A 145 -11.62 -4.63 0.89
C GLU A 145 -10.13 -4.76 0.58
N MET A 146 -9.62 -5.98 0.69
CA MET A 146 -8.25 -6.29 0.28
C MET A 146 -8.13 -6.15 -1.24
N ALA A 147 -7.51 -5.07 -1.70
CA ALA A 147 -7.50 -4.68 -3.11
C ALA A 147 -6.16 -4.15 -3.63
N LEU A 148 -5.12 -4.12 -2.82
CA LEU A 148 -3.76 -3.75 -3.22
C LEU A 148 -2.76 -4.76 -2.65
N PRO A 149 -1.73 -5.18 -3.40
CA PRO A 149 -0.73 -6.10 -2.87
C PRO A 149 0.13 -5.42 -1.80
N ARG A 150 0.58 -6.18 -0.82
CA ARG A 150 1.55 -5.74 0.17
C ARG A 150 2.55 -6.85 0.48
N GLY A 151 3.83 -6.53 0.32
CA GLY A 151 4.90 -7.48 0.59
C GLY A 151 4.80 -8.74 -0.28
N GLY A 152 5.48 -9.78 0.13
CA GLY A 152 5.61 -11.00 -0.66
C GLY A 152 6.83 -10.93 -1.59
N GLY A 153 7.00 -11.94 -2.45
CA GLY A 153 8.10 -11.98 -3.40
C GLY A 153 9.08 -13.12 -3.17
N PRO A 154 10.15 -13.18 -3.99
CA PRO A 154 11.13 -14.24 -3.94
C PRO A 154 11.88 -14.34 -2.62
N ARG A 155 12.24 -15.56 -2.25
CA ARG A 155 13.07 -15.89 -1.10
C ARG A 155 14.26 -16.74 -1.52
N PHE A 156 15.40 -16.50 -0.84
CA PHE A 156 16.63 -17.23 -0.98
C PHE A 156 16.96 -17.85 0.39
N ALA A 157 16.77 -19.15 0.54
CA ALA A 157 17.06 -19.84 1.78
C ALA A 157 18.55 -19.70 2.13
N ARG A 158 18.88 -19.56 3.42
CA ARG A 158 20.27 -19.41 3.87
C ARG A 158 21.16 -20.57 3.42
N THR A 159 20.61 -21.76 3.34
CA THR A 159 21.33 -22.94 2.84
C THR A 159 21.75 -22.83 1.38
N ASP A 160 21.06 -21.99 0.60
CA ASP A 160 21.30 -21.78 -0.83
C ASP A 160 22.16 -20.54 -1.08
N LEU A 161 22.52 -19.80 -0.02
CA LEU A 161 23.37 -18.62 -0.10
C LEU A 161 24.83 -19.04 -0.24
N VAL A 162 25.31 -19.04 -1.47
CA VAL A 162 26.73 -19.29 -1.75
C VAL A 162 27.46 -17.95 -1.74
N PRO A 163 28.32 -17.68 -0.74
CA PRO A 163 29.11 -16.46 -0.77
C PRO A 163 30.05 -16.48 -2.00
N PRO A 164 30.37 -15.34 -2.58
CA PRO A 164 31.39 -15.25 -3.61
C PRO A 164 32.71 -15.88 -3.08
N ALA A 165 33.45 -16.52 -3.97
CA ALA A 165 34.77 -17.04 -3.57
C ALA A 165 35.64 -15.91 -2.98
N PRO A 166 36.42 -16.17 -1.94
CA PRO A 166 37.30 -15.15 -1.39
C PRO A 166 38.17 -14.54 -2.49
N GLY A 167 38.12 -13.19 -2.62
CA GLY A 167 38.87 -12.48 -3.64
C GLY A 167 38.26 -12.50 -5.03
N ALA A 168 37.05 -13.07 -5.23
CA ALA A 168 36.37 -12.96 -6.50
C ALA A 168 36.01 -11.48 -6.79
N PRO A 169 36.35 -10.96 -7.96
CA PRO A 169 36.01 -9.59 -8.31
C PRO A 169 34.48 -9.45 -8.43
N LEU A 170 33.91 -8.55 -7.64
CA LEU A 170 32.53 -8.11 -7.79
C LEU A 170 32.53 -6.82 -8.59
N PRO A 171 31.97 -6.78 -9.81
CA PRO A 171 32.01 -5.60 -10.68
C PRO A 171 31.18 -4.44 -10.13
N PHE A 172 30.52 -4.66 -9.00
CA PHE A 172 29.71 -3.66 -8.27
C PHE A 172 30.02 -3.73 -6.79
N ARG A 173 29.89 -2.57 -6.12
CA ARG A 173 29.97 -2.45 -4.67
C ARG A 173 28.72 -1.80 -4.10
N VAL A 174 28.42 -2.10 -2.84
CA VAL A 174 27.33 -1.54 -2.07
C VAL A 174 27.91 -0.60 -1.02
N ARG A 175 27.46 0.66 -0.99
CA ARG A 175 27.85 1.64 0.03
C ARG A 175 26.65 2.34 0.66
N PRO A 176 26.80 3.01 1.81
CA PRO A 176 25.74 3.89 2.34
C PRO A 176 25.34 4.94 1.31
N MET A 177 24.01 5.20 1.20
CA MET A 177 23.49 6.31 0.42
C MET A 177 23.82 7.63 1.10
N ARG A 178 24.02 8.69 0.34
CA ARG A 178 24.31 10.05 0.79
C ARG A 178 23.31 11.02 0.19
N ALA A 179 23.19 12.22 0.77
CA ALA A 179 22.30 13.24 0.26
C ALA A 179 22.55 13.60 -1.23
N ASP A 180 23.82 13.60 -1.65
CA ASP A 180 24.20 13.87 -3.05
C ASP A 180 23.74 12.79 -4.04
N ASP A 181 23.28 11.64 -3.56
CA ASP A 181 22.75 10.58 -4.41
C ASP A 181 21.26 10.75 -4.71
N LEU A 182 20.57 11.60 -3.96
CA LEU A 182 19.11 11.73 -4.03
C LEU A 182 18.58 12.10 -5.41
N PRO A 183 19.17 13.01 -6.19
CA PRO A 183 18.70 13.29 -7.54
C PRO A 183 18.69 12.04 -8.45
N PHE A 184 19.72 11.20 -8.35
CA PHE A 184 19.79 9.94 -9.08
C PHE A 184 18.74 8.93 -8.60
N VAL A 185 18.48 8.86 -7.28
CA VAL A 185 17.46 7.99 -6.69
C VAL A 185 16.07 8.40 -7.15
N VAL A 186 15.75 9.70 -7.14
CA VAL A 186 14.47 10.24 -7.62
C VAL A 186 14.22 9.86 -9.08
N GLU A 187 15.22 10.00 -9.96
CA GLU A 187 15.10 9.60 -11.37
C GLU A 187 14.78 8.12 -11.53
N LEU A 188 15.47 7.25 -10.77
CA LEU A 188 15.23 5.81 -10.82
C LEU A 188 13.86 5.43 -10.24
N ASP A 189 13.45 6.06 -9.15
CA ASP A 189 12.14 5.86 -8.54
C ASP A 189 11.02 6.27 -9.51
N ASP A 190 11.11 7.45 -10.11
CA ASP A 190 10.16 7.92 -11.14
C ASP A 190 10.02 6.91 -12.29
N ARG A 191 11.15 6.34 -12.72
CA ARG A 191 11.15 5.31 -13.76
C ARG A 191 10.50 4.01 -13.29
N SER A 192 10.76 3.58 -12.05
CA SER A 192 10.20 2.36 -11.47
C SER A 192 8.68 2.43 -11.43
N ARG A 193 8.14 3.57 -11.02
CA ARG A 193 6.70 3.80 -10.88
C ARG A 193 5.92 3.72 -12.20
N ARG A 194 6.56 3.97 -13.35
CA ARG A 194 5.93 3.79 -14.67
C ARG A 194 5.54 2.34 -14.98
N ARG A 195 6.09 1.36 -14.25
CA ARG A 195 5.72 -0.05 -14.36
C ARG A 195 4.49 -0.41 -13.52
N LEU A 196 4.04 0.51 -12.66
CA LEU A 196 3.06 0.26 -11.61
C LEU A 196 1.74 0.97 -11.89
N LEU A 197 0.66 0.33 -11.47
CA LEU A 197 -0.67 0.93 -11.49
C LEU A 197 -0.85 1.91 -10.33
N VAL A 198 -0.62 1.42 -9.11
CA VAL A 198 -0.65 2.25 -7.92
C VAL A 198 0.75 2.27 -7.30
N SER A 199 1.24 3.46 -7.01
CA SER A 199 2.57 3.68 -6.44
C SER A 199 2.58 4.94 -5.56
N VAL A 200 3.63 5.06 -4.74
CA VAL A 200 3.83 6.20 -3.84
C VAL A 200 4.99 7.04 -4.36
N PRO A 201 4.73 8.19 -5.00
CA PRO A 201 5.79 9.06 -5.51
C PRO A 201 6.56 9.71 -4.36
N ARG A 202 7.87 9.81 -4.53
CA ARG A 202 8.77 10.53 -3.63
C ARG A 202 9.62 11.52 -4.41
N ASP A 203 9.49 12.80 -4.07
CA ASP A 203 10.43 13.82 -4.49
C ASP A 203 11.72 13.77 -3.65
N GLU A 204 12.66 14.65 -3.93
CA GLU A 204 13.93 14.71 -3.19
C GLU A 204 13.72 15.00 -1.70
N LYS A 205 12.70 15.80 -1.34
CA LYS A 205 12.38 16.10 0.06
C LYS A 205 11.92 14.85 0.82
N LEU A 206 11.07 14.05 0.18
CA LEU A 206 10.57 12.81 0.77
C LEU A 206 11.66 11.74 0.84
N TRP A 207 12.51 11.61 -0.19
CA TRP A 207 13.66 10.72 -0.13
C TRP A 207 14.70 11.15 0.92
N ARG A 208 14.86 12.46 1.14
CA ARG A 208 15.70 12.99 2.22
C ARG A 208 15.14 12.62 3.60
N TYR A 209 13.81 12.68 3.78
CA TYR A 209 13.18 12.21 5.00
C TYR A 209 13.41 10.70 5.21
N GLU A 210 13.24 9.87 4.18
CA GLU A 210 13.54 8.43 4.25
C GLU A 210 15.01 8.15 4.63
N LEU A 211 15.94 8.98 4.14
CA LEU A 211 17.36 8.82 4.41
C LEU A 211 17.78 9.27 5.82
N GLU A 212 17.25 10.39 6.29
CA GLU A 212 17.77 11.13 7.46
C GLU A 212 16.70 11.48 8.50
N GLY A 213 15.40 11.40 8.16
CA GLY A 213 14.32 11.92 8.99
C GLY A 213 13.86 10.99 10.12
N HIS A 214 14.08 9.69 9.97
CA HIS A 214 13.67 8.71 10.98
C HIS A 214 14.65 8.62 12.15
N THR A 215 14.11 8.58 13.36
CA THR A 215 14.92 8.29 14.55
C THR A 215 15.54 6.87 14.47
N PRO A 216 16.79 6.69 14.89
CA PRO A 216 17.36 5.35 15.04
C PRO A 216 16.47 4.45 15.89
N GLY A 217 16.13 3.26 15.38
CA GLY A 217 15.21 2.32 16.04
C GLY A 217 13.75 2.50 15.68
N SER A 218 13.37 3.48 14.83
CA SER A 218 12.01 3.59 14.29
C SER A 218 11.64 2.35 13.46
N GLY A 219 10.41 1.86 13.62
CA GLY A 219 9.92 0.65 12.93
C GLY A 219 9.72 0.83 11.43
N THR A 220 9.77 2.06 10.93
CA THR A 220 9.60 2.39 9.51
C THR A 220 10.91 2.80 8.83
N ARG A 221 11.98 2.97 9.60
CA ARG A 221 13.30 3.33 9.06
C ARG A 221 13.83 2.27 8.11
N LEU A 222 14.43 2.72 7.01
CA LEU A 222 15.17 1.88 6.07
C LEU A 222 16.68 2.14 6.13
N GLU A 223 17.44 1.12 5.78
CA GLU A 223 18.83 1.24 5.41
C GLU A 223 18.93 1.39 3.88
N LEU A 224 19.22 2.60 3.42
CA LEU A 224 19.36 2.92 2.00
C LEU A 224 20.84 2.80 1.56
N ARG A 225 21.05 2.14 0.43
CA ARG A 225 22.39 1.85 -0.10
C ARG A 225 22.47 2.17 -1.58
N MET A 226 23.59 2.69 -2.00
CA MET A 226 23.94 2.90 -3.40
C MET A 226 24.69 1.69 -3.97
N LEU A 227 24.38 1.40 -5.22
CA LEU A 227 25.14 0.46 -6.04
C LEU A 227 26.07 1.27 -6.94
N GLU A 228 27.37 0.93 -6.92
CA GLU A 228 28.38 1.57 -7.75
C GLU A 228 29.17 0.54 -8.55
N THR A 229 29.61 0.94 -9.74
CA THR A 229 30.63 0.19 -10.52
C THR A 229 31.98 0.25 -9.82
N GLU A 230 32.96 -0.57 -10.23
CA GLU A 230 34.35 -0.44 -9.79
C GLU A 230 34.92 0.96 -10.03
N GLY A 231 34.53 1.62 -11.13
CA GLY A 231 34.94 2.97 -11.47
C GLY A 231 34.26 4.06 -10.63
N GLY A 232 33.36 3.71 -9.69
CA GLY A 232 32.68 4.66 -8.81
C GLY A 232 31.44 5.33 -9.43
N GLU A 233 30.97 4.87 -10.60
CA GLU A 233 29.74 5.39 -11.21
C GLU A 233 28.51 4.81 -10.49
N ARG A 234 27.48 5.65 -10.27
CA ARG A 234 26.20 5.22 -9.74
C ARG A 234 25.52 4.25 -10.69
N ALA A 235 25.23 3.04 -10.21
CA ALA A 235 24.63 1.94 -10.97
C ALA A 235 23.16 1.68 -10.59
N GLY A 236 22.76 2.04 -9.36
CA GLY A 236 21.44 1.79 -8.82
C GLY A 236 21.37 2.05 -7.33
N PHE A 237 20.26 1.67 -6.72
CA PHE A 237 20.10 1.72 -5.27
C PHE A 237 19.28 0.54 -4.75
N ILE A 238 19.43 0.27 -3.45
CA ILE A 238 18.62 -0.67 -2.69
C ILE A 238 18.18 -0.05 -1.37
N GLY A 239 17.07 -0.57 -0.84
CA GLY A 239 16.63 -0.33 0.52
C GLY A 239 16.35 -1.65 1.24
N HIS A 240 16.64 -1.74 2.52
CA HIS A 240 16.31 -2.91 3.34
C HIS A 240 15.93 -2.53 4.76
N ILE A 241 15.23 -3.42 5.45
CA ILE A 241 14.88 -3.25 6.87
C ILE A 241 16.15 -3.37 7.72
N PRO A 242 16.37 -2.48 8.72
CA PRO A 242 17.58 -2.45 9.55
C PRO A 242 17.61 -3.52 10.65
N ALA A 243 16.86 -4.59 10.50
CA ALA A 243 16.74 -5.71 11.43
C ALA A 243 16.34 -6.99 10.69
N LEU A 244 16.45 -8.15 11.34
CA LEU A 244 15.84 -9.37 10.82
C LEU A 244 14.32 -9.29 10.96
N TRP A 245 13.62 -9.44 9.85
CA TRP A 245 12.17 -9.50 9.82
C TRP A 245 11.70 -10.94 9.54
N ALA A 246 11.07 -11.59 10.53
CA ALA A 246 10.70 -12.99 10.45
C ALA A 246 11.85 -13.90 9.96
N GLY A 247 13.05 -13.69 10.48
CA GLY A 247 14.25 -14.43 10.09
C GLY A 247 14.88 -14.01 8.76
N SER A 248 14.39 -12.95 8.14
CA SER A 248 14.84 -12.50 6.82
C SER A 248 15.67 -11.22 6.89
N ALA A 249 16.75 -11.14 6.10
CA ALA A 249 17.27 -9.86 5.62
C ALA A 249 16.34 -9.39 4.48
N ALA A 250 15.45 -8.43 4.77
CA ALA A 250 14.33 -8.07 3.92
C ALA A 250 14.64 -6.85 3.05
N LEU A 251 14.80 -7.07 1.74
CA LEU A 251 14.99 -6.03 0.72
C LEU A 251 13.65 -5.37 0.38
N THR A 252 13.62 -4.05 0.35
CA THR A 252 12.42 -3.25 0.07
C THR A 252 12.49 -2.52 -1.26
N HIS A 253 13.68 -2.17 -1.72
CA HIS A 253 13.92 -1.49 -2.99
C HIS A 253 15.09 -2.13 -3.71
N TYR A 254 14.98 -2.27 -5.02
CA TYR A 254 16.07 -2.67 -5.91
C TYR A 254 15.83 -2.04 -7.27
N GLU A 255 16.60 -1.01 -7.60
CA GLU A 255 16.49 -0.34 -8.90
C GLU A 255 17.89 -0.14 -9.49
N VAL A 256 17.98 -0.31 -10.81
CA VAL A 256 19.23 -0.14 -11.57
C VAL A 256 19.04 0.86 -12.69
N ARG A 257 20.13 1.57 -13.04
CA ARG A 257 20.10 2.56 -14.12
C ARG A 257 19.77 1.94 -15.48
N PRO A 258 19.22 2.73 -16.41
CA PRO A 258 18.98 2.30 -17.79
C PRO A 258 20.24 1.75 -18.45
N GLY A 259 20.05 0.72 -19.27
CA GLY A 259 21.14 0.07 -20.00
C GLY A 259 21.97 -0.92 -19.16
N LEU A 260 21.71 -1.04 -17.87
CA LEU A 260 22.33 -2.02 -17.01
C LEU A 260 21.43 -3.26 -16.84
N SER A 261 22.03 -4.44 -16.90
CA SER A 261 21.31 -5.69 -16.61
C SER A 261 20.87 -5.74 -15.15
N TRP A 262 19.60 -6.09 -14.89
CA TRP A 262 19.07 -6.32 -13.55
C TRP A 262 19.88 -7.35 -12.75
N ARG A 263 20.45 -8.33 -13.44
CA ARG A 263 21.30 -9.38 -12.85
C ARG A 263 22.70 -8.86 -12.47
N GLY A 264 23.20 -7.81 -13.13
CA GLY A 264 24.60 -7.37 -12.99
C GLY A 264 25.00 -7.07 -11.55
N PRO A 265 24.32 -6.18 -10.83
CA PRO A 265 24.65 -5.85 -9.43
C PRO A 265 24.20 -6.93 -8.43
N TRP A 266 23.36 -7.88 -8.81
CA TRP A 266 22.77 -8.84 -7.89
C TRP A 266 23.79 -9.64 -7.05
N PRO A 267 24.92 -10.15 -7.59
CA PRO A 267 25.92 -10.85 -6.77
C PRO A 267 26.47 -10.00 -5.62
N ALA A 268 26.70 -8.70 -5.85
CA ALA A 268 27.18 -7.78 -4.82
C ALA A 268 26.09 -7.50 -3.78
N VAL A 269 24.83 -7.30 -4.22
CA VAL A 269 23.69 -7.10 -3.32
C VAL A 269 23.43 -8.35 -2.47
N HIS A 270 23.48 -9.53 -3.10
CA HIS A 270 23.30 -10.80 -2.41
C HIS A 270 24.39 -11.02 -1.34
N ALA A 271 25.66 -10.78 -1.67
CA ALA A 271 26.76 -10.87 -0.72
C ALA A 271 26.61 -9.87 0.44
N TYR A 272 26.24 -8.62 0.12
CA TYR A 272 25.97 -7.58 1.11
C TYR A 272 24.84 -7.99 2.08
N LEU A 273 23.69 -8.44 1.56
CA LEU A 273 22.55 -8.85 2.37
C LEU A 273 22.85 -10.09 3.21
N THR A 274 23.67 -11.02 2.71
CA THR A 274 24.14 -12.18 3.48
C THR A 274 24.98 -11.73 4.67
N ALA A 275 25.97 -10.88 4.45
CA ALA A 275 26.83 -10.34 5.52
C ALA A 275 26.00 -9.51 6.53
N THR A 276 25.04 -8.71 6.04
CA THR A 276 24.15 -7.92 6.87
C THR A 276 23.25 -8.81 7.73
N GLY A 277 22.65 -9.87 7.17
CA GLY A 277 21.83 -10.82 7.92
C GLY A 277 22.61 -11.55 9.01
N GLU A 278 23.87 -11.94 8.74
CA GLU A 278 24.75 -12.52 9.77
C GLU A 278 25.11 -11.49 10.86
N SER A 279 25.35 -10.24 10.51
CA SER A 279 25.58 -9.16 11.47
C SER A 279 24.38 -8.94 12.39
N TYR A 280 23.16 -8.92 11.82
CA TYR A 280 21.93 -8.77 12.58
C TYR A 280 21.69 -9.97 13.51
N ARG A 281 21.96 -11.18 13.04
CA ARG A 281 21.94 -12.38 13.89
C ARG A 281 22.93 -12.27 15.06
N ALA A 282 24.15 -11.82 14.78
CA ALA A 282 25.19 -11.69 15.78
C ALA A 282 24.86 -10.64 16.86
N ARG A 283 24.14 -9.61 16.54
CA ARG A 283 23.68 -8.60 17.52
C ARG A 283 22.41 -9.01 18.29
N GLY A 284 21.83 -10.18 17.99
CA GLY A 284 20.70 -10.73 18.76
C GLY A 284 19.31 -10.52 18.17
N ASP A 285 19.18 -10.12 16.90
CA ASP A 285 17.88 -9.93 16.23
C ASP A 285 17.11 -11.25 15.97
N GLY A 286 17.69 -12.39 16.31
CA GLY A 286 17.12 -13.72 16.09
C GLY A 286 17.84 -14.53 15.01
N ALA A 287 17.23 -15.61 14.54
CA ALA A 287 17.81 -16.49 13.53
C ALA A 287 17.77 -15.84 12.15
N PHE A 288 18.90 -15.81 11.44
CA PHE A 288 18.95 -15.46 10.02
C PHE A 288 18.76 -16.74 9.18
N THR A 289 17.64 -16.84 8.49
CA THR A 289 17.23 -18.03 7.72
C THR A 289 17.16 -17.81 6.23
N GLN A 290 17.04 -16.56 5.77
CA GLN A 290 16.81 -16.23 4.36
C GLN A 290 17.07 -14.77 4.02
N ILE A 291 17.28 -14.50 2.73
CA ILE A 291 17.07 -13.17 2.12
C ILE A 291 15.67 -13.16 1.50
N GLN A 292 14.94 -12.08 1.64
CA GLN A 292 13.61 -11.91 1.04
C GLN A 292 13.52 -10.59 0.28
N LEU A 293 13.00 -10.64 -0.94
CA LEU A 293 12.63 -9.45 -1.69
C LEU A 293 11.20 -9.07 -1.31
N TRP A 294 11.03 -8.42 -0.17
CA TRP A 294 9.72 -8.21 0.47
C TRP A 294 8.83 -7.21 -0.26
N HIS A 295 9.37 -6.03 -0.59
CA HIS A 295 8.64 -4.92 -1.20
C HIS A 295 9.30 -4.41 -2.48
N VAL A 296 9.91 -5.33 -3.24
CA VAL A 296 10.46 -5.00 -4.56
C VAL A 296 9.37 -5.11 -5.65
N GLY A 297 8.12 -5.23 -5.23
CA GLY A 297 6.96 -5.47 -6.07
C GLY A 297 6.68 -6.95 -6.34
N LEU A 298 5.46 -7.26 -6.80
CA LEU A 298 5.09 -8.65 -7.15
C LEU A 298 5.66 -9.11 -8.49
N GLU A 299 5.86 -8.18 -9.39
CA GLU A 299 6.36 -8.39 -10.76
C GLU A 299 7.54 -7.42 -10.97
N HIS A 300 8.74 -7.93 -10.76
CA HIS A 300 9.96 -7.13 -10.90
C HIS A 300 10.93 -7.80 -11.88
N PRO A 301 11.59 -7.05 -12.80
CA PRO A 301 12.48 -7.62 -13.81
C PRO A 301 13.63 -8.46 -13.25
N LEU A 302 14.05 -8.22 -12.01
CA LEU A 302 15.05 -9.04 -11.34
C LEU A 302 14.61 -10.50 -11.20
N TYR A 303 13.32 -10.78 -11.04
CA TYR A 303 12.80 -12.12 -10.76
C TYR A 303 13.00 -13.10 -11.93
N ASP A 304 13.03 -12.58 -13.16
CA ASP A 304 13.33 -13.37 -14.35
C ASP A 304 14.85 -13.60 -14.55
N ALA A 305 15.66 -12.79 -13.86
CA ALA A 305 17.11 -12.77 -14.01
C ALA A 305 17.87 -13.59 -12.96
N VAL A 306 17.20 -14.00 -11.87
CA VAL A 306 17.81 -14.69 -10.73
C VAL A 306 17.04 -15.94 -10.34
N ARG A 307 17.76 -16.96 -9.87
CA ARG A 307 17.13 -18.15 -9.28
C ARG A 307 16.86 -17.88 -7.80
N PHE A 308 15.72 -18.33 -7.30
CA PHE A 308 15.31 -18.23 -5.91
C PHE A 308 14.72 -19.56 -5.42
N THR A 309 14.68 -19.77 -4.11
CA THR A 309 14.23 -21.02 -3.48
C THR A 309 12.73 -21.21 -3.66
N ASP A 310 11.95 -20.20 -3.25
CA ASP A 310 10.51 -20.15 -3.37
C ASP A 310 9.99 -18.71 -3.42
N ARG A 311 8.68 -18.54 -3.44
CA ARG A 311 8.05 -17.21 -3.41
C ARG A 311 7.03 -17.13 -2.29
N TRP A 312 7.20 -16.15 -1.41
CA TRP A 312 6.19 -15.86 -0.41
C TRP A 312 4.97 -15.19 -1.01
N ARG A 313 3.78 -15.67 -0.62
CA ARG A 313 2.52 -15.04 -1.03
C ARG A 313 2.44 -13.63 -0.45
N PRO A 314 2.03 -12.63 -1.26
CA PRO A 314 1.77 -11.30 -0.73
C PRO A 314 0.60 -11.33 0.24
N PHE A 315 0.64 -10.48 1.24
CA PHE A 315 -0.53 -10.01 1.93
C PHE A 315 -1.25 -8.96 1.07
N ALA A 316 -2.31 -8.32 1.58
CA ALA A 316 -2.95 -7.23 0.86
C ALA A 316 -3.24 -6.06 1.80
N LEU A 317 -3.16 -4.85 1.25
CA LEU A 317 -3.71 -3.67 1.87
C LEU A 317 -5.23 -3.65 1.65
N TYR A 318 -5.95 -3.28 2.68
CA TYR A 318 -7.33 -2.89 2.56
C TYR A 318 -7.44 -1.52 1.93
N ALA A 319 -8.35 -1.37 0.99
CA ALA A 319 -8.67 -0.13 0.31
C ALA A 319 -10.15 0.19 0.48
N ARG A 320 -10.48 1.47 0.63
CA ARG A 320 -11.84 2.01 0.67
C ARG A 320 -11.92 3.22 -0.25
N ILE A 321 -12.91 3.24 -1.11
CA ILE A 321 -13.28 4.39 -1.94
C ILE A 321 -14.69 4.78 -1.51
N ALA A 322 -14.82 5.94 -0.86
CA ALA A 322 -16.10 6.40 -0.32
C ALA A 322 -17.02 6.96 -1.42
N ASP A 323 -16.42 7.66 -2.39
CA ASP A 323 -17.10 8.22 -3.55
C ASP A 323 -16.45 7.65 -4.81
N LEU A 324 -17.09 6.62 -5.35
CA LEU A 324 -16.54 5.94 -6.53
C LEU A 324 -16.61 6.81 -7.78
N ALA A 325 -17.64 7.63 -7.94
CA ALA A 325 -17.77 8.51 -9.10
C ALA A 325 -16.66 9.57 -9.09
N ALA A 326 -16.43 10.22 -7.96
CA ALA A 326 -15.34 11.19 -7.80
C ALA A 326 -13.96 10.55 -8.02
N PHE A 327 -13.73 9.34 -7.48
CA PHE A 327 -12.48 8.60 -7.69
C PHE A 327 -12.26 8.28 -9.18
N LEU A 328 -13.27 7.74 -9.87
CA LEU A 328 -13.21 7.41 -11.30
C LEU A 328 -13.01 8.65 -12.17
N GLY A 329 -13.65 9.77 -11.81
CA GLY A 329 -13.39 11.07 -12.45
C GLY A 329 -11.95 11.52 -12.28
N LYS A 330 -11.40 11.38 -11.07
CA LYS A 330 -10.01 11.75 -10.78
C LYS A 330 -9.00 10.93 -11.58
N ILE A 331 -9.22 9.63 -11.73
CA ILE A 331 -8.35 8.75 -12.51
C ILE A 331 -8.69 8.72 -14.01
N GLY A 332 -9.69 9.50 -14.44
CA GLY A 332 -10.13 9.60 -15.83
C GLY A 332 -9.00 9.67 -16.85
N PRO A 333 -7.97 10.54 -16.67
CA PRO A 333 -6.83 10.59 -17.59
C PRO A 333 -6.09 9.26 -17.75
N ALA A 334 -6.01 8.43 -16.70
CA ALA A 334 -5.40 7.10 -16.79
C ALA A 334 -6.30 6.12 -17.54
N LEU A 335 -7.62 6.20 -17.34
CA LEU A 335 -8.60 5.37 -18.06
C LEU A 335 -8.60 5.72 -19.56
N GLU A 336 -8.59 6.99 -19.92
CA GLU A 336 -8.53 7.47 -21.30
C GLU A 336 -7.26 7.00 -22.03
N ARG A 337 -6.09 7.09 -21.36
CA ARG A 337 -4.85 6.58 -21.95
C ARG A 337 -4.91 5.08 -22.24
N ARG A 338 -5.51 4.29 -21.33
CA ARG A 338 -5.68 2.84 -21.54
C ARG A 338 -6.65 2.55 -22.66
N LEU A 339 -7.77 3.26 -22.71
CA LEU A 339 -8.74 3.12 -23.78
C LEU A 339 -8.12 3.45 -25.13
N ALA A 340 -7.35 4.54 -25.23
CA ALA A 340 -6.64 4.94 -26.44
C ALA A 340 -5.57 3.92 -26.89
N ALA A 341 -4.95 3.19 -25.95
CA ALA A 341 -3.98 2.13 -26.22
C ALA A 341 -4.62 0.76 -26.47
N SER A 342 -5.95 0.64 -26.44
CA SER A 342 -6.70 -0.61 -26.63
C SER A 342 -7.33 -0.69 -28.02
N PRO A 343 -7.84 -1.87 -28.43
CA PRO A 343 -8.64 -2.00 -29.65
C PRO A 343 -9.92 -1.15 -29.66
N LEU A 344 -10.31 -0.56 -28.52
CA LEU A 344 -11.47 0.29 -28.35
C LEU A 344 -11.13 1.80 -28.40
N ALA A 345 -9.98 2.16 -28.97
CA ALA A 345 -9.60 3.58 -29.12
C ALA A 345 -10.72 4.37 -29.81
N GLY A 346 -11.06 5.57 -29.27
CA GLY A 346 -12.14 6.38 -29.80
C GLY A 346 -13.54 5.91 -29.44
N HIS A 347 -13.70 4.94 -28.55
CA HIS A 347 -15.03 4.44 -28.14
C HIS A 347 -15.95 5.58 -27.64
N SER A 348 -17.19 5.54 -28.11
CA SER A 348 -18.30 6.36 -27.61
C SER A 348 -19.40 5.45 -27.11
N GLY A 349 -19.80 5.59 -25.85
CA GLY A 349 -20.78 4.70 -25.24
C GLY A 349 -20.85 4.85 -23.73
N VAL A 350 -21.52 3.92 -23.07
CA VAL A 350 -21.75 3.92 -21.63
C VAL A 350 -21.33 2.58 -21.04
N LEU A 351 -20.66 2.61 -19.89
CA LEU A 351 -20.41 1.46 -19.05
C LEU A 351 -21.06 1.70 -17.67
N THR A 352 -21.87 0.76 -17.21
CA THR A 352 -22.44 0.80 -15.86
C THR A 352 -21.90 -0.35 -15.03
N LEU A 353 -21.34 -0.01 -13.86
CA LEU A 353 -20.82 -0.94 -12.86
C LEU A 353 -21.71 -0.91 -11.63
N SER A 354 -21.89 -2.05 -10.97
CA SER A 354 -22.67 -2.16 -9.74
C SER A 354 -22.05 -3.17 -8.76
N ASN A 355 -22.29 -2.94 -7.47
CA ASN A 355 -22.01 -3.91 -6.40
C ASN A 355 -23.28 -4.50 -5.79
N TYR A 356 -24.41 -4.49 -6.51
CA TYR A 356 -25.75 -4.89 -6.08
C TYR A 356 -26.45 -3.95 -5.08
N ARG A 357 -25.77 -2.96 -4.54
CA ARG A 357 -26.33 -1.95 -3.62
C ARG A 357 -26.30 -0.55 -4.20
N GLU A 358 -25.25 -0.25 -4.91
CA GLU A 358 -25.00 1.02 -5.57
C GLU A 358 -24.36 0.78 -6.93
N GLY A 359 -24.39 1.78 -7.78
CA GLY A 359 -23.82 1.72 -9.11
C GLY A 359 -23.15 3.02 -9.52
N VAL A 360 -22.32 2.93 -10.55
CA VAL A 360 -21.68 4.07 -11.21
C VAL A 360 -21.83 3.93 -12.71
N ARG A 361 -22.07 5.06 -13.38
CA ARG A 361 -22.14 5.20 -14.82
C ARG A 361 -20.91 5.94 -15.32
N LEU A 362 -20.20 5.35 -16.28
CA LEU A 362 -19.12 5.95 -17.03
C LEU A 362 -19.63 6.19 -18.45
N ALA A 363 -19.58 7.41 -18.95
CA ALA A 363 -19.90 7.72 -20.33
C ALA A 363 -18.63 8.20 -21.06
N PHE A 364 -18.47 7.74 -22.28
CA PHE A 364 -17.35 8.08 -23.14
C PHE A 364 -17.87 8.73 -24.43
N ALA A 365 -17.13 9.75 -24.89
CA ALA A 365 -17.30 10.38 -26.18
C ALA A 365 -15.92 10.48 -26.85
N ASP A 366 -15.75 9.85 -28.01
CA ASP A 366 -14.49 9.82 -28.76
C ASP A 366 -13.28 9.44 -27.90
N GLY A 367 -13.44 8.42 -27.04
CA GLY A 367 -12.42 7.93 -26.13
C GLY A 367 -12.17 8.77 -24.88
N ARG A 368 -12.91 9.87 -24.70
CA ARG A 368 -12.83 10.75 -23.54
C ARG A 368 -13.92 10.43 -22.53
N LEU A 369 -13.53 10.29 -21.28
CA LEU A 369 -14.44 10.08 -20.17
C LEU A 369 -15.16 11.40 -19.88
N THR A 370 -16.47 11.38 -19.96
CA THR A 370 -17.32 12.44 -19.41
C THR A 370 -17.42 12.27 -17.89
N GLU A 371 -18.14 13.18 -17.21
CA GLU A 371 -18.26 13.12 -15.77
C GLU A 371 -18.89 11.78 -15.30
N PRO A 372 -18.17 10.95 -14.52
CA PRO A 372 -18.75 9.76 -13.89
C PRO A 372 -19.84 10.16 -12.91
N ALA A 373 -20.93 9.42 -12.89
CA ALA A 373 -22.07 9.73 -12.04
C ALA A 373 -22.55 8.50 -11.26
N PRO A 374 -23.07 8.68 -10.05
CA PRO A 374 -23.82 7.63 -9.38
C PRO A 374 -24.93 7.12 -10.28
N TRP A 375 -25.14 5.81 -10.29
CA TRP A 375 -26.17 5.19 -11.09
C TRP A 375 -27.19 4.49 -10.18
N PRO A 376 -28.44 4.97 -10.14
CA PRO A 376 -29.46 4.40 -9.26
C PRO A 376 -29.82 2.99 -9.72
N LEU A 377 -29.81 2.03 -8.80
CA LEU A 377 -30.19 0.66 -9.06
C LEU A 377 -31.71 0.51 -8.91
N ALA A 378 -32.35 0.02 -9.97
CA ALA A 378 -33.73 -0.40 -9.92
C ALA A 378 -33.82 -1.75 -9.17
N ARG A 379 -34.34 -1.74 -7.95
CA ARG A 379 -34.40 -2.94 -7.07
C ARG A 379 -35.20 -4.10 -7.67
N ASP A 380 -36.20 -3.80 -8.47
CA ASP A 380 -37.03 -4.77 -9.20
C ASP A 380 -36.24 -5.51 -10.28
N VAL A 381 -35.07 -4.99 -10.67
CA VAL A 381 -34.25 -5.53 -11.78
C VAL A 381 -33.01 -6.27 -11.29
N VAL A 382 -32.53 -5.94 -10.08
CA VAL A 382 -31.27 -6.50 -9.49
C VAL A 382 -31.47 -7.89 -8.91
N GLY A 383 -32.57 -8.49 -8.90
CA GLY A 383 -32.78 -9.84 -8.35
C GLY A 383 -33.36 -10.85 -9.34
N GLN A 384 -33.61 -10.40 -10.56
CA GLN A 384 -34.25 -11.26 -11.57
C GLN A 384 -33.20 -11.96 -12.45
N GLU A 385 -33.20 -13.27 -12.34
CA GLU A 385 -32.67 -14.24 -13.28
C GLU A 385 -31.16 -14.36 -13.46
N PHE A 386 -30.61 -15.35 -12.82
CA PHE A 386 -29.34 -15.98 -13.16
C PHE A 386 -29.43 -16.53 -14.60
N GLY A 387 -28.56 -16.02 -15.50
CA GLY A 387 -28.31 -16.64 -16.80
C GLY A 387 -29.25 -16.26 -17.96
N GLN A 388 -30.21 -15.35 -17.78
CA GLN A 388 -31.04 -14.92 -18.91
C GLN A 388 -30.51 -13.60 -19.54
N PRO A 389 -30.34 -13.55 -20.86
CA PRO A 389 -30.07 -12.30 -21.56
C PRO A 389 -31.23 -11.31 -21.32
N SER A 390 -30.95 -10.15 -20.77
CA SER A 390 -31.96 -9.08 -20.62
C SER A 390 -31.52 -7.86 -21.38
N SER A 391 -32.40 -7.30 -22.17
CA SER A 391 -32.22 -6.03 -22.88
C SER A 391 -32.64 -4.82 -22.05
N ASP A 392 -33.08 -5.01 -20.79
CA ASP A 392 -33.50 -3.91 -19.93
C ASP A 392 -32.33 -2.95 -19.65
N PRO A 393 -32.42 -1.68 -20.13
CA PRO A 393 -31.33 -0.70 -19.96
C PRO A 393 -31.13 -0.26 -18.52
N ARG A 394 -32.06 -0.57 -17.61
CA ARG A 394 -31.94 -0.29 -16.17
C ARG A 394 -31.06 -1.29 -15.44
N ARG A 395 -30.65 -2.38 -16.09
CA ARG A 395 -29.73 -3.37 -15.52
C ARG A 395 -28.28 -2.92 -15.70
N PRO A 396 -27.41 -3.06 -14.66
CA PRO A 396 -26.00 -2.77 -14.81
C PRO A 396 -25.35 -3.71 -15.83
N MET A 397 -24.39 -3.17 -16.57
CA MET A 397 -23.64 -3.96 -17.57
C MET A 397 -22.63 -4.91 -16.90
N VAL A 398 -22.13 -4.50 -15.74
CA VAL A 398 -21.18 -5.29 -14.94
C VAL A 398 -21.60 -5.24 -13.47
N MET A 399 -21.63 -6.40 -12.83
CA MET A 399 -21.94 -6.54 -11.42
C MET A 399 -20.83 -7.31 -10.70
N CYS A 400 -20.30 -6.72 -9.62
CA CYS A 400 -19.28 -7.33 -8.76
C CYS A 400 -19.82 -7.35 -7.32
N PRO A 401 -19.92 -8.50 -6.66
CA PRO A 401 -20.56 -8.59 -5.35
C PRO A 401 -19.78 -7.84 -4.26
N GLY A 402 -20.52 -7.18 -3.38
CA GLY A 402 -19.96 -6.46 -2.25
C GLY A 402 -18.93 -5.40 -2.65
N LEU A 403 -17.73 -5.48 -2.11
CA LEU A 403 -16.63 -4.55 -2.41
C LEU A 403 -15.59 -5.11 -3.39
N THR A 404 -15.89 -6.25 -4.05
CA THR A 404 -14.93 -6.89 -4.98
C THR A 404 -14.63 -6.04 -6.21
N TRP A 405 -15.51 -5.09 -6.58
CA TRP A 405 -15.21 -4.08 -7.61
C TRP A 405 -13.95 -3.25 -7.31
N LEU A 406 -13.57 -3.07 -6.02
CA LEU A 406 -12.31 -2.42 -5.65
C LEU A 406 -11.10 -3.23 -6.12
N GLN A 407 -11.19 -4.57 -6.10
CA GLN A 407 -10.13 -5.45 -6.61
C GLN A 407 -9.94 -5.28 -8.12
N LEU A 408 -11.04 -5.08 -8.86
CA LEU A 408 -11.02 -4.80 -10.28
C LEU A 408 -10.42 -3.43 -10.58
N ILE A 409 -10.99 -2.39 -9.98
CA ILE A 409 -10.62 -0.99 -10.24
C ILE A 409 -9.16 -0.72 -9.88
N LEU A 410 -8.67 -1.29 -8.78
CA LEU A 410 -7.28 -1.15 -8.35
C LEU A 410 -6.31 -2.17 -8.99
N GLY A 411 -6.77 -2.92 -10.00
CA GLY A 411 -5.94 -3.84 -10.78
C GLY A 411 -5.40 -5.05 -10.01
N TYR A 412 -5.95 -5.32 -8.83
CA TYR A 412 -5.53 -6.43 -7.96
C TYR A 412 -5.93 -7.79 -8.55
N ARG A 413 -7.12 -7.86 -9.16
CA ARG A 413 -7.63 -9.02 -9.90
C ARG A 413 -8.20 -8.60 -11.24
N SER A 414 -8.03 -9.45 -12.25
CA SER A 414 -8.74 -9.30 -13.53
C SER A 414 -10.21 -9.64 -13.37
N LEU A 415 -11.03 -9.22 -14.34
CA LEU A 415 -12.44 -9.59 -14.42
C LEU A 415 -12.63 -11.13 -14.43
N ASP A 416 -11.82 -11.87 -15.18
CA ASP A 416 -11.91 -13.32 -15.27
C ASP A 416 -11.58 -13.99 -13.91
N GLN A 417 -10.56 -13.51 -13.20
CA GLN A 417 -10.25 -13.97 -11.84
C GLN A 417 -11.36 -13.68 -10.84
N LEU A 418 -12.08 -12.57 -11.01
CA LEU A 418 -13.24 -12.27 -10.16
C LEU A 418 -14.42 -13.18 -10.49
N GLN A 419 -14.70 -13.44 -11.76
CA GLN A 419 -15.77 -14.36 -12.18
C GLN A 419 -15.51 -15.80 -11.74
N GLU A 420 -14.25 -16.25 -11.77
CA GLU A 420 -13.86 -17.55 -11.23
C GLU A 420 -14.07 -17.66 -9.72
N ALA A 421 -13.73 -16.60 -8.97
CA ALA A 421 -13.82 -16.59 -7.51
C ALA A 421 -15.25 -16.29 -7.00
N PHE A 422 -16.05 -15.55 -7.76
CA PHE A 422 -17.37 -15.06 -7.41
C PHE A 422 -18.33 -15.29 -8.59
N PRO A 423 -19.11 -16.39 -8.58
CA PRO A 423 -20.05 -16.71 -9.67
C PRO A 423 -21.11 -15.64 -9.94
N ASP A 424 -21.38 -14.79 -8.95
CA ASP A 424 -22.26 -13.62 -9.04
C ASP A 424 -21.54 -12.33 -9.54
N CYS A 425 -20.26 -12.44 -9.96
CA CYS A 425 -19.61 -11.41 -10.75
C CYS A 425 -20.05 -11.57 -12.22
N LEU A 426 -20.98 -10.72 -12.67
CA LEU A 426 -21.66 -10.88 -13.94
C LEU A 426 -21.25 -9.77 -14.92
N VAL A 427 -21.15 -10.14 -16.21
CA VAL A 427 -20.95 -9.22 -17.34
C VAL A 427 -21.96 -9.57 -18.41
N ARG A 428 -22.76 -8.59 -18.84
CA ARG A 428 -23.92 -8.83 -19.72
C ARG A 428 -23.59 -8.92 -21.19
N THR A 429 -22.57 -8.20 -21.65
CA THR A 429 -22.24 -8.13 -23.08
C THR A 429 -20.73 -8.28 -23.32
N GLY A 430 -20.37 -8.76 -24.53
CA GLY A 430 -18.97 -8.82 -24.93
C GLY A 430 -18.31 -7.45 -24.99
N GLU A 431 -19.06 -6.41 -25.36
CA GLU A 431 -18.60 -5.02 -25.38
C GLU A 431 -18.25 -4.52 -23.95
N ALA A 432 -19.14 -4.76 -22.98
CA ALA A 432 -18.88 -4.41 -21.58
C ALA A 432 -17.63 -5.13 -21.04
N ARG A 433 -17.46 -6.41 -21.39
CA ARG A 433 -16.24 -7.17 -21.05
C ARG A 433 -14.99 -6.54 -21.67
N ALA A 434 -15.04 -6.22 -22.94
CA ALA A 434 -13.92 -5.59 -23.64
C ALA A 434 -13.56 -4.23 -23.03
N LEU A 435 -14.56 -3.40 -22.70
CA LEU A 435 -14.37 -2.11 -22.02
C LEU A 435 -13.74 -2.28 -20.64
N VAL A 436 -14.27 -3.17 -19.81
CA VAL A 436 -13.72 -3.42 -18.46
C VAL A 436 -12.28 -3.89 -18.55
N ASN A 437 -11.96 -4.82 -19.44
CA ASN A 437 -10.60 -5.32 -19.62
C ASN A 437 -9.64 -4.23 -20.13
N ALA A 438 -10.11 -3.31 -20.96
CA ALA A 438 -9.32 -2.16 -21.40
C ALA A 438 -9.10 -1.13 -20.29
N LEU A 439 -10.14 -0.81 -19.52
CA LEU A 439 -10.10 0.22 -18.48
C LEU A 439 -9.43 -0.25 -17.20
N PHE A 440 -9.68 -1.49 -16.79
CA PHE A 440 -9.27 -2.06 -15.49
C PHE A 440 -8.54 -3.40 -15.64
N PRO A 441 -7.45 -3.46 -16.42
CA PRO A 441 -6.66 -4.68 -16.51
C PRO A 441 -6.02 -5.00 -15.16
N ARG A 442 -5.77 -6.29 -14.89
CA ARG A 442 -4.85 -6.64 -13.79
C ARG A 442 -3.50 -6.00 -14.07
N ALA A 443 -2.96 -5.30 -13.10
CA ALA A 443 -1.71 -4.57 -13.24
C ALA A 443 -0.94 -4.56 -11.89
N PRO A 444 0.40 -4.59 -11.93
CA PRO A 444 1.20 -4.56 -10.72
C PRO A 444 1.06 -3.23 -10.01
N SER A 445 1.09 -3.29 -8.69
CA SER A 445 1.20 -2.15 -7.80
C SER A 445 2.26 -2.46 -6.74
N ASP A 446 2.98 -1.46 -6.30
CA ASP A 446 3.88 -1.57 -5.16
C ASP A 446 3.69 -0.38 -4.24
N ILE A 447 3.39 -0.70 -2.98
CA ILE A 447 3.06 0.29 -1.98
C ILE A 447 4.06 0.17 -0.83
N TRP A 448 5.09 0.96 -0.89
CA TRP A 448 5.89 1.33 0.27
C TRP A 448 5.49 2.75 0.64
N ALA A 449 4.50 2.86 1.50
CA ALA A 449 4.00 4.16 1.93
C ALA A 449 5.07 4.91 2.74
N LEU A 450 4.99 6.23 2.72
CA LEU A 450 5.76 7.09 3.61
C LEU A 450 5.13 7.00 5.01
N LEU A 451 5.87 6.49 5.98
CA LEU A 451 5.37 6.22 7.33
C LEU A 451 6.18 6.92 8.42
#